data_8655692e5ec283b0f262a0bfcd24e0b1
#
_entry.id   8655692e5ec283b0f262a0bfcd24e0b1
#
_cell.length_a   1.000
_cell.length_b   1.000
_cell.length_c   1.000
_cell.angle_alpha   90.00
_cell.angle_beta   90.00
_cell.angle_gamma   90.00
#
_symmetry.space_group_name_H-M   'P 1'
#
loop_
_entity.id
_entity.type
_entity.pdbx_description
1 polymer ?
#
loop_
_entity_poly.entity_id
_entity_poly.type
_entity_poly.pdbx_seq_one_letter_code
_entity_poly.pdbx_strand_id
1 'polypeptide(L)'
;MPIRNLGQIVGLAAVLTVLSASAQYDYFDHNRQLIRNGVQAVLSCNGLFTSHRTIDQVFSDELAYLGERVIGTASSGNYTVNRDARWVGVGGGTDGDRVHAVFREGIGCIVVPPDWDMSSTDELPTIDLSYRTDTTRLPWPMGDVVTPTPLDPRISKSALSAAETWAFERSSPEQKTVSLLVLHKGEIVLERYADGFDMTTRTRTWSTAKSIASTLIGMKVDNEELALDAPLAFEWLPVIKDRPAPDPRDAITLRHALHMSSGLYPVDSFGMEYATGSGLAYWAGASSVDGMRNRGLIREPGTFWDYENYDTLLAVFALKQTFANEADYQLFPHKALFDRLGMTNTLASTDRFGDFIFSSQVYTNARDLARFGLLFLQDGQWQGEQLISREWIDFVRTPAPASHVRGNDYGGQWWLVPDERKNEVPSDAYSTAGNRGQYVIVVPSHDLVIVRRGLDYGRQGFNRWDLLREVVKAFPSAASN
;
A
#
# COMPACT_ATOMS: atom_id res chain seq x y z
N MET A 1 -73.74 61.89 7.24
CA MET A 1 -72.45 62.54 6.97
C MET A 1 -71.37 61.49 7.06
N PRO A 2 -70.67 61.12 6.00
CA PRO A 2 -69.72 59.99 6.01
C PRO A 2 -68.31 60.50 6.25
N ILE A 3 -67.61 59.73 7.05
CA ILE A 3 -66.15 59.84 7.34
C ILE A 3 -65.39 58.96 6.34
N ARG A 4 -64.53 59.60 5.58
CA ARG A 4 -63.65 58.95 4.63
C ARG A 4 -62.45 58.28 5.41
N ASN A 5 -62.28 56.99 5.22
CA ASN A 5 -61.05 56.28 5.64
C ASN A 5 -59.96 56.43 4.55
N LEU A 6 -58.83 57.03 4.91
CA LEU A 6 -57.62 57.00 4.12
C LEU A 6 -56.90 55.69 4.47
N GLY A 7 -56.82 54.81 3.49
CA GLY A 7 -55.95 53.63 3.58
C GLY A 7 -54.47 54.01 3.39
N GLN A 8 -53.64 53.73 4.37
CA GLN A 8 -52.21 53.79 4.23
C GLN A 8 -51.73 52.50 3.60
N ILE A 9 -51.09 52.59 2.44
CA ILE A 9 -50.37 51.54 1.79
C ILE A 9 -48.98 51.54 2.43
N VAL A 10 -48.70 50.52 3.27
CA VAL A 10 -47.35 50.24 3.77
C VAL A 10 -46.67 49.36 2.72
N GLY A 11 -45.75 49.95 1.97
CA GLY A 11 -44.88 49.23 1.07
C GLY A 11 -43.81 48.42 1.88
N LEU A 12 -43.91 47.11 1.81
CA LEU A 12 -42.90 46.21 2.36
C LEU A 12 -41.70 46.18 1.38
N ALA A 13 -40.66 46.94 1.65
CA ALA A 13 -39.38 46.81 0.96
C ALA A 13 -38.70 45.53 1.46
N ALA A 14 -38.74 44.46 0.67
CA ALA A 14 -37.94 43.27 0.89
C ALA A 14 -36.46 43.60 0.63
N VAL A 15 -35.67 43.76 1.68
CA VAL A 15 -34.22 43.82 1.61
C VAL A 15 -33.73 42.41 1.35
N LEU A 16 -33.44 42.09 0.10
CA LEU A 16 -32.67 40.93 -0.29
C LEU A 16 -31.21 41.12 0.19
N THR A 17 -30.89 40.63 1.38
CA THR A 17 -29.51 40.42 1.80
C THR A 17 -28.95 39.30 0.96
N VAL A 18 -28.18 39.62 -0.06
CA VAL A 18 -27.29 38.69 -0.74
C VAL A 18 -26.21 38.36 0.27
N LEU A 19 -26.36 37.23 0.96
CA LEU A 19 -25.26 36.59 1.66
C LEU A 19 -24.28 36.17 0.58
N SER A 20 -23.26 37.00 0.33
CA SER A 20 -22.05 36.55 -0.31
C SER A 20 -21.45 35.47 0.60
N ALA A 21 -21.63 34.19 0.24
CA ALA A 21 -20.85 33.14 0.81
C ALA A 21 -19.39 33.49 0.47
N SER A 22 -18.68 34.08 1.42
CA SER A 22 -17.23 34.17 1.32
C SER A 22 -16.75 32.73 1.20
N ALA A 23 -16.14 32.37 0.07
CA ALA A 23 -15.51 31.09 -0.09
C ALA A 23 -14.56 30.92 1.12
N GLN A 24 -14.82 29.92 1.95
CA GLN A 24 -13.99 29.66 3.10
C GLN A 24 -12.58 29.37 2.56
N TYR A 25 -11.59 30.13 3.01
CA TYR A 25 -10.20 29.94 2.61
C TYR A 25 -9.74 28.53 3.03
N ASP A 26 -9.37 27.68 2.07
CA ASP A 26 -8.76 26.39 2.34
C ASP A 26 -7.22 26.54 2.33
N TYR A 27 -6.63 26.54 3.50
CA TYR A 27 -5.17 26.65 3.69
C TYR A 27 -4.41 25.56 2.93
N PHE A 28 -5.02 24.38 2.72
CA PHE A 28 -4.39 23.24 2.07
C PHE A 28 -4.78 23.06 0.60
N ASP A 29 -5.47 24.00 -0.01
CA ASP A 29 -5.98 23.84 -1.39
C ASP A 29 -4.85 23.56 -2.38
N HIS A 30 -3.76 24.30 -2.29
CA HIS A 30 -2.57 24.08 -3.11
C HIS A 30 -2.01 22.66 -2.95
N ASN A 31 -1.82 22.20 -1.72
CA ASN A 31 -1.33 20.83 -1.47
C ASN A 31 -2.29 19.77 -2.02
N ARG A 32 -3.61 19.97 -1.87
CA ARG A 32 -4.62 19.05 -2.43
C ARG A 32 -4.53 18.99 -3.95
N GLN A 33 -4.28 20.13 -4.59
CA GLN A 33 -4.14 20.18 -6.05
C GLN A 33 -2.87 19.45 -6.51
N LEU A 34 -1.73 19.68 -5.84
CA LEU A 34 -0.49 18.94 -6.13
C LEU A 34 -0.67 17.44 -5.98
N ILE A 35 -1.32 17.00 -4.90
CA ILE A 35 -1.58 15.58 -4.65
C ILE A 35 -2.50 14.98 -5.71
N ARG A 36 -3.59 15.66 -6.10
CA ARG A 36 -4.47 15.18 -7.18
C ARG A 36 -3.71 14.99 -8.50
N ASN A 37 -2.90 15.98 -8.86
CA ASN A 37 -2.07 15.93 -10.06
C ASN A 37 -1.05 14.78 -9.96
N GLY A 38 -0.41 14.63 -8.81
CA GLY A 38 0.55 13.57 -8.55
C GLY A 38 -0.04 12.16 -8.55
N VAL A 39 -1.23 11.97 -7.96
CA VAL A 39 -1.95 10.68 -8.04
C VAL A 39 -2.15 10.27 -9.49
N GLN A 40 -2.67 11.18 -10.31
CA GLN A 40 -2.87 10.90 -11.73
C GLN A 40 -1.55 10.66 -12.46
N ALA A 41 -0.52 11.48 -12.21
CA ALA A 41 0.79 11.33 -12.84
C ALA A 41 1.45 9.97 -12.49
N VAL A 42 1.51 9.62 -11.20
CA VAL A 42 2.17 8.38 -10.72
C VAL A 42 1.42 7.13 -11.20
N LEU A 43 0.08 7.11 -11.09
CA LEU A 43 -0.69 5.95 -11.52
C LEU A 43 -0.68 5.79 -13.04
N SER A 44 -0.73 6.89 -13.80
CA SER A 44 -0.61 6.84 -15.26
C SER A 44 0.78 6.40 -15.70
N CYS A 45 1.83 6.94 -15.09
CA CYS A 45 3.21 6.56 -15.39
C CYS A 45 3.46 5.07 -15.11
N ASN A 46 3.10 4.59 -13.92
CA ASN A 46 3.27 3.16 -13.60
C ASN A 46 2.35 2.26 -14.44
N GLY A 47 1.13 2.69 -14.71
CA GLY A 47 0.24 1.96 -15.61
C GLY A 47 0.85 1.75 -16.99
N LEU A 48 1.42 2.80 -17.58
CA LEU A 48 2.03 2.76 -18.90
C LEU A 48 3.38 2.02 -18.92
N PHE A 49 4.31 2.36 -18.01
CA PHE A 49 5.71 1.97 -18.11
C PHE A 49 6.11 0.82 -17.18
N THR A 50 5.38 0.59 -16.09
CA THR A 50 5.62 -0.51 -15.15
C THR A 50 4.69 -1.70 -15.43
N SER A 51 3.42 -1.43 -15.73
CA SER A 51 2.39 -2.45 -15.93
C SER A 51 2.09 -2.72 -17.41
N HIS A 52 2.70 -1.95 -18.32
CA HIS A 52 2.54 -2.07 -19.79
C HIS A 52 1.07 -2.01 -20.26
N ARG A 53 0.25 -1.21 -19.57
CA ARG A 53 -1.17 -1.02 -19.89
C ARG A 53 -1.38 0.19 -20.79
N THR A 54 -2.52 0.26 -21.45
CA THR A 54 -2.89 1.44 -22.25
C THR A 54 -3.37 2.59 -21.35
N ILE A 55 -3.32 3.81 -21.86
CA ILE A 55 -3.82 4.99 -21.10
C ILE A 55 -5.32 4.87 -20.81
N ASP A 56 -6.13 4.31 -21.72
CA ASP A 56 -7.55 4.08 -21.51
C ASP A 56 -7.80 3.08 -20.38
N GLN A 57 -7.03 1.99 -20.32
CA GLN A 57 -7.08 1.05 -19.19
C GLN A 57 -6.70 1.70 -17.87
N VAL A 58 -5.70 2.59 -17.87
CA VAL A 58 -5.32 3.32 -16.66
C VAL A 58 -6.46 4.20 -16.16
N PHE A 59 -7.12 4.94 -17.06
CA PHE A 59 -8.25 5.79 -16.68
C PHE A 59 -9.45 4.98 -16.21
N SER A 60 -9.80 3.89 -16.91
CA SER A 60 -10.95 3.05 -16.56
C SER A 60 -10.77 2.24 -15.28
N ASP A 61 -9.54 1.86 -14.96
CA ASP A 61 -9.25 0.92 -13.89
C ASP A 61 -8.48 1.55 -12.73
N GLU A 62 -7.31 2.15 -13.00
CA GLU A 62 -6.45 2.68 -11.93
C GLU A 62 -6.97 4.00 -11.37
N LEU A 63 -7.52 4.87 -12.21
CA LEU A 63 -7.99 6.20 -11.82
C LEU A 63 -9.49 6.27 -11.51
N ALA A 64 -10.26 5.21 -11.80
CA ALA A 64 -11.72 5.19 -11.64
C ALA A 64 -12.20 5.59 -10.23
N TYR A 65 -11.43 5.25 -9.18
CA TYR A 65 -11.78 5.59 -7.80
C TYR A 65 -11.73 7.09 -7.48
N LEU A 66 -11.04 7.89 -8.29
CA LEU A 66 -10.98 9.34 -8.14
C LEU A 66 -12.18 10.06 -8.77
N GLY A 67 -12.90 9.39 -9.69
CA GLY A 67 -14.01 9.92 -10.43
C GLY A 67 -13.62 10.90 -11.54
N GLU A 68 -14.39 10.91 -12.62
CA GLU A 68 -14.14 11.74 -13.82
C GLU A 68 -14.11 13.24 -13.54
N ARG A 69 -14.88 13.70 -12.55
CA ARG A 69 -14.94 15.12 -12.19
C ARG A 69 -13.61 15.67 -11.68
N VAL A 70 -12.74 14.80 -11.20
CA VAL A 70 -11.44 15.19 -10.60
C VAL A 70 -10.33 15.15 -11.64
N ILE A 71 -10.30 14.12 -12.49
CA ILE A 71 -9.17 13.81 -13.38
C ILE A 71 -9.54 13.76 -14.87
N GLY A 72 -10.84 13.77 -15.20
CA GLY A 72 -11.30 13.59 -16.59
C GLY A 72 -11.22 12.15 -17.08
N THR A 73 -11.06 12.00 -18.39
CA THR A 73 -10.91 10.71 -19.08
C THR A 73 -9.59 10.65 -19.87
N ALA A 74 -9.26 9.52 -20.48
CA ALA A 74 -8.08 9.37 -21.32
C ALA A 74 -8.08 10.30 -22.55
N SER A 75 -9.26 10.73 -23.03
CA SER A 75 -9.45 11.68 -24.13
C SER A 75 -9.56 13.13 -23.69
N SER A 76 -9.54 13.40 -22.38
CA SER A 76 -9.70 14.74 -21.79
C SER A 76 -8.77 14.87 -20.57
N GLY A 77 -8.69 16.09 -20.04
CA GLY A 77 -7.86 16.38 -18.89
C GLY A 77 -6.52 17.01 -19.27
N ASN A 78 -5.86 17.57 -18.26
CA ASN A 78 -4.63 18.32 -18.42
C ASN A 78 -3.41 17.43 -18.08
N TYR A 79 -3.08 16.51 -18.97
CA TYR A 79 -1.90 15.66 -18.82
C TYR A 79 -1.11 15.53 -20.13
N THR A 80 0.17 15.18 -20.00
CA THR A 80 1.06 14.91 -21.13
C THR A 80 1.83 13.62 -20.84
N VAL A 81 1.96 12.76 -21.86
CA VAL A 81 2.79 11.56 -21.83
C VAL A 81 3.99 11.76 -22.76
N ASN A 82 5.19 11.70 -22.22
CA ASN A 82 6.42 11.59 -23.02
C ASN A 82 6.87 10.11 -23.02
N ARG A 83 6.72 9.44 -24.15
CA ARG A 83 7.05 8.02 -24.27
C ARG A 83 8.54 7.76 -24.41
N ASP A 84 9.28 8.69 -25.00
CA ASP A 84 10.72 8.53 -25.22
C ASP A 84 11.50 8.72 -23.90
N ALA A 85 11.19 9.78 -23.15
CA ALA A 85 11.76 10.03 -21.83
C ALA A 85 11.01 9.32 -20.69
N ARG A 86 9.94 8.59 -20.98
CA ARG A 86 9.12 7.79 -20.07
C ARG A 86 8.65 8.55 -18.83
N TRP A 87 7.94 9.66 -19.03
CA TRP A 87 7.32 10.40 -17.94
C TRP A 87 5.87 10.80 -18.27
N VAL A 88 5.11 11.08 -17.22
CA VAL A 88 3.77 11.65 -17.30
C VAL A 88 3.74 12.90 -16.44
N GLY A 89 3.30 14.03 -17.03
CA GLY A 89 3.07 15.29 -16.33
C GLY A 89 1.60 15.62 -16.29
N VAL A 90 1.09 16.06 -15.14
CA VAL A 90 -0.32 16.37 -14.91
C VAL A 90 -0.46 17.74 -14.27
N GLY A 91 -1.47 18.50 -14.68
CA GLY A 91 -1.68 19.88 -14.27
C GLY A 91 -0.86 20.84 -15.11
N GLY A 92 -0.72 22.07 -14.64
CA GLY A 92 -0.04 23.14 -15.38
C GLY A 92 -1.07 23.98 -16.13
N GLY A 93 -1.08 25.20 -15.77
CA GLY A 93 -1.73 26.36 -16.36
C GLY A 93 -0.81 27.51 -16.04
N THR A 94 -1.39 28.63 -15.69
CA THR A 94 -0.64 29.83 -15.26
C THR A 94 0.00 29.70 -13.88
N ASP A 95 -0.32 28.66 -13.10
CA ASP A 95 -0.08 28.60 -11.64
C ASP A 95 1.05 27.66 -11.21
N GLY A 96 1.77 27.02 -12.15
CA GLY A 96 3.00 26.25 -11.82
C GLY A 96 2.80 25.03 -10.94
N ASP A 97 1.62 24.40 -10.98
CA ASP A 97 1.25 23.22 -10.16
C ASP A 97 1.43 21.88 -10.87
N ARG A 98 2.19 21.85 -11.97
CA ARG A 98 2.39 20.65 -12.76
C ARG A 98 3.30 19.66 -12.06
N VAL A 99 2.77 18.48 -11.77
CA VAL A 99 3.51 17.36 -11.14
C VAL A 99 3.92 16.36 -12.21
N HIS A 100 5.15 15.89 -12.16
CA HIS A 100 5.64 14.85 -13.06
C HIS A 100 5.92 13.56 -12.32
N ALA A 101 5.68 12.44 -13.01
CA ALA A 101 6.13 11.11 -12.60
C ALA A 101 7.05 10.56 -13.68
N VAL A 102 8.27 10.19 -13.31
CA VAL A 102 9.35 9.78 -14.23
C VAL A 102 9.66 8.31 -13.98
N PHE A 103 9.57 7.49 -15.00
CA PHE A 103 9.93 6.07 -14.90
C PHE A 103 11.44 5.90 -14.78
N ARG A 104 11.86 5.10 -13.79
CA ARG A 104 13.25 4.73 -13.57
C ARG A 104 13.39 3.21 -13.51
N GLU A 105 14.44 2.69 -14.13
CA GLU A 105 14.71 1.25 -14.16
C GLU A 105 14.89 0.71 -12.74
N GLY A 106 14.33 -0.48 -12.49
CA GLY A 106 14.39 -1.17 -11.21
C GLY A 106 13.50 -0.59 -10.09
N ILE A 107 12.88 0.59 -10.31
CA ILE A 107 12.11 1.32 -9.30
C ILE A 107 10.63 1.48 -9.71
N GLY A 108 10.35 1.74 -10.98
CA GLY A 108 9.06 2.23 -11.46
C GLY A 108 9.05 3.76 -11.52
N CYS A 109 7.90 4.39 -11.27
CA CYS A 109 7.78 5.84 -11.44
C CYS A 109 8.02 6.60 -10.14
N ILE A 110 8.95 7.53 -10.19
CA ILE A 110 9.27 8.49 -9.14
C ILE A 110 8.54 9.80 -9.40
N VAL A 111 7.89 10.36 -8.39
CA VAL A 111 7.23 11.66 -8.48
C VAL A 111 8.20 12.78 -8.16
N VAL A 112 8.15 13.85 -8.96
CA VAL A 112 8.93 15.06 -8.74
C VAL A 112 8.01 16.29 -8.67
N PRO A 113 8.37 17.30 -7.84
CA PRO A 113 7.54 18.48 -7.63
C PRO A 113 7.55 19.42 -8.84
N PRO A 114 6.65 20.43 -8.86
CA PRO A 114 6.54 21.36 -10.00
C PRO A 114 7.80 22.14 -10.33
N ASP A 115 8.64 22.43 -9.34
CA ASP A 115 9.88 23.17 -9.46
C ASP A 115 11.09 22.31 -9.87
N TRP A 116 10.88 20.99 -10.09
CA TRP A 116 11.94 20.10 -10.56
C TRP A 116 12.35 20.41 -12.00
N ASP A 117 13.66 20.53 -12.23
CA ASP A 117 14.18 20.64 -13.57
C ASP A 117 14.11 19.30 -14.33
N MET A 118 13.21 19.20 -15.28
CA MET A 118 13.02 17.99 -16.08
C MET A 118 14.23 17.64 -16.98
N SER A 119 15.23 18.50 -17.11
CA SER A 119 16.50 18.16 -17.75
C SER A 119 17.41 17.32 -16.84
N SER A 120 17.17 17.31 -15.53
CA SER A 120 17.91 16.55 -14.50
C SER A 120 17.29 15.19 -14.16
N THR A 121 16.42 14.64 -15.00
CA THR A 121 15.79 13.33 -14.73
C THR A 121 16.78 12.17 -14.59
N ASP A 122 17.97 12.30 -15.16
CA ASP A 122 19.03 11.30 -15.05
C ASP A 122 19.69 11.25 -13.65
N GLU A 123 19.50 12.29 -12.84
CA GLU A 123 19.95 12.34 -11.45
C GLU A 123 19.04 11.53 -10.50
N LEU A 124 17.82 11.21 -10.95
CA LEU A 124 16.90 10.39 -10.16
C LEU A 124 17.43 8.95 -10.00
N PRO A 125 17.18 8.32 -8.83
CA PRO A 125 17.65 6.97 -8.53
C PRO A 125 17.27 5.94 -9.61
N THR A 126 18.13 4.94 -9.79
CA THR A 126 17.87 3.73 -10.58
C THR A 126 18.43 2.53 -9.84
N ILE A 127 17.86 1.35 -10.04
CA ILE A 127 18.39 0.11 -9.50
C ILE A 127 18.74 -0.81 -10.68
N ASP A 128 20.02 -1.15 -10.81
CA ASP A 128 20.46 -2.10 -11.82
C ASP A 128 20.09 -3.54 -11.44
N LEU A 129 19.13 -4.09 -12.17
CA LEU A 129 18.68 -5.47 -12.04
C LEU A 129 19.16 -6.37 -13.17
N SER A 130 20.13 -5.92 -13.96
CA SER A 130 20.67 -6.65 -15.13
C SER A 130 21.37 -7.96 -14.74
N TYR A 131 21.76 -8.12 -13.46
CA TYR A 131 22.34 -9.37 -12.94
C TYR A 131 21.31 -10.50 -12.83
N ARG A 132 20.00 -10.20 -12.89
CA ARG A 132 18.93 -11.20 -12.78
C ARG A 132 18.93 -12.12 -13.98
N THR A 133 18.77 -13.41 -13.70
CA THR A 133 18.51 -14.41 -14.73
C THR A 133 17.01 -14.58 -14.94
N ASP A 134 16.62 -14.90 -16.17
CA ASP A 134 15.22 -15.24 -16.46
C ASP A 134 14.84 -16.56 -15.81
N THR A 135 14.02 -16.50 -14.78
CA THR A 135 13.50 -17.66 -14.05
C THR A 135 12.12 -18.10 -14.50
N THR A 136 11.49 -17.41 -15.45
CA THR A 136 10.09 -17.68 -15.87
C THR A 136 9.88 -19.11 -16.36
N ARG A 137 10.92 -19.75 -16.91
CA ARG A 137 10.90 -21.14 -17.38
C ARG A 137 11.20 -22.19 -16.31
N LEU A 138 11.55 -21.78 -15.11
CA LEU A 138 11.72 -22.72 -14.00
C LEU A 138 10.34 -23.19 -13.49
N PRO A 139 10.28 -24.39 -12.88
CA PRO A 139 9.08 -24.84 -12.20
C PRO A 139 8.66 -23.91 -11.07
N TRP A 140 7.33 -23.82 -10.83
CA TRP A 140 6.76 -23.21 -9.63
C TRP A 140 7.33 -23.89 -8.36
N PRO A 141 7.67 -23.16 -7.27
CA PRO A 141 7.47 -21.72 -7.10
C PRO A 141 8.65 -20.84 -7.55
N MET A 142 9.79 -21.39 -7.98
CA MET A 142 10.95 -20.58 -8.37
C MET A 142 10.78 -19.89 -9.73
N GLY A 143 9.93 -20.42 -10.57
CA GLY A 143 9.54 -19.82 -11.85
C GLY A 143 8.04 -19.91 -12.08
N ASP A 144 7.64 -19.74 -13.34
CA ASP A 144 6.22 -19.61 -13.70
C ASP A 144 5.64 -20.85 -14.36
N VAL A 145 6.43 -21.92 -14.52
CA VAL A 145 5.96 -23.17 -15.12
C VAL A 145 5.19 -23.98 -14.08
N VAL A 146 3.86 -24.01 -14.20
CA VAL A 146 2.99 -24.81 -13.35
C VAL A 146 2.75 -26.15 -14.01
N THR A 147 3.19 -27.24 -13.36
CA THR A 147 2.85 -28.59 -13.80
C THR A 147 1.46 -28.94 -13.26
N PRO A 148 0.49 -29.27 -14.13
CA PRO A 148 -0.84 -29.68 -13.67
C PRO A 148 -0.76 -30.88 -12.74
N THR A 149 -1.13 -30.70 -11.48
CA THR A 149 -1.21 -31.80 -10.50
C THR A 149 -2.69 -32.08 -10.24
N PRO A 150 -3.13 -33.36 -10.19
CA PRO A 150 -4.49 -33.68 -9.79
C PRO A 150 -4.80 -33.10 -8.42
N LEU A 151 -5.94 -32.41 -8.28
CA LEU A 151 -6.39 -31.90 -7.00
C LEU A 151 -6.57 -33.04 -6.00
N ASP A 152 -6.20 -32.81 -4.75
CA ASP A 152 -6.50 -33.73 -3.64
C ASP A 152 -8.00 -34.06 -3.69
N PRO A 153 -8.39 -35.36 -3.71
CA PRO A 153 -9.79 -35.76 -3.76
C PRO A 153 -10.68 -35.19 -2.64
N ARG A 154 -10.08 -34.75 -1.57
CA ARG A 154 -10.78 -34.10 -0.45
C ARG A 154 -11.16 -32.65 -0.73
N ILE A 155 -10.58 -32.01 -1.75
CA ILE A 155 -10.92 -30.65 -2.17
C ILE A 155 -12.24 -30.67 -2.96
N SER A 156 -13.21 -29.90 -2.50
CA SER A 156 -14.48 -29.71 -3.19
C SER A 156 -14.33 -28.78 -4.39
N LYS A 157 -14.27 -29.35 -5.59
CA LYS A 157 -14.18 -28.55 -6.83
C LYS A 157 -15.35 -27.59 -7.00
N SER A 158 -16.56 -28.02 -6.61
CA SER A 158 -17.76 -27.18 -6.71
C SER A 158 -17.71 -25.98 -5.74
N ALA A 159 -17.23 -26.20 -4.51
CA ALA A 159 -17.05 -25.11 -3.55
C ALA A 159 -15.94 -24.14 -3.97
N LEU A 160 -14.85 -24.65 -4.55
CA LEU A 160 -13.77 -23.81 -5.07
C LEU A 160 -14.24 -22.93 -6.23
N SER A 161 -15.00 -23.51 -7.18
CA SER A 161 -15.61 -22.76 -8.29
C SER A 161 -16.67 -21.76 -7.80
N ALA A 162 -17.42 -22.08 -6.75
CA ALA A 162 -18.37 -21.14 -6.15
C ALA A 162 -17.65 -19.96 -5.49
N ALA A 163 -16.53 -20.20 -4.80
CA ALA A 163 -15.70 -19.13 -4.22
C ALA A 163 -15.07 -18.23 -5.29
N GLU A 164 -14.60 -18.83 -6.40
CA GLU A 164 -14.11 -18.09 -7.57
C GLU A 164 -15.19 -17.18 -8.15
N THR A 165 -16.37 -17.72 -8.43
CA THR A 165 -17.53 -16.97 -8.93
C THR A 165 -17.89 -15.85 -7.95
N TRP A 166 -17.97 -16.16 -6.66
CA TRP A 166 -18.26 -15.17 -5.61
C TRP A 166 -17.25 -14.01 -5.60
N ALA A 167 -15.96 -14.29 -5.81
CA ALA A 167 -14.92 -13.26 -5.80
C ALA A 167 -14.99 -12.29 -6.99
N PHE A 168 -15.40 -12.79 -8.18
CA PHE A 168 -15.43 -11.99 -9.40
C PHE A 168 -16.82 -11.40 -9.70
N GLU A 169 -17.89 -12.12 -9.39
CA GLU A 169 -19.27 -11.70 -9.69
C GLU A 169 -19.89 -11.03 -8.47
N ARG A 170 -19.47 -9.78 -8.22
CA ARG A 170 -19.95 -9.01 -7.09
C ARG A 170 -21.23 -8.26 -7.42
N SER A 171 -22.12 -8.12 -6.42
CA SER A 171 -23.35 -7.32 -6.56
C SER A 171 -23.07 -5.81 -6.68
N SER A 172 -21.93 -5.35 -6.14
CA SER A 172 -21.47 -3.98 -6.28
C SER A 172 -20.36 -3.87 -7.33
N PRO A 173 -20.49 -2.98 -8.32
CA PRO A 173 -19.42 -2.71 -9.28
C PRO A 173 -18.18 -2.06 -8.62
N GLU A 174 -18.34 -1.54 -7.39
CA GLU A 174 -17.24 -0.97 -6.61
C GLU A 174 -16.23 -2.04 -6.14
N GLN A 175 -16.65 -3.32 -6.08
CA GLN A 175 -15.81 -4.45 -5.69
C GLN A 175 -15.26 -5.15 -6.93
N LYS A 176 -14.15 -4.64 -7.47
CA LYS A 176 -13.54 -5.12 -8.70
C LYS A 176 -12.36 -6.04 -8.42
N THR A 177 -12.55 -7.35 -8.55
CA THR A 177 -11.46 -8.34 -8.51
C THR A 177 -10.78 -8.43 -9.87
N VAL A 178 -9.45 -8.31 -9.91
CA VAL A 178 -8.67 -8.43 -11.15
C VAL A 178 -7.82 -9.70 -11.20
N SER A 179 -7.49 -10.29 -10.04
CA SER A 179 -6.96 -11.64 -9.98
C SER A 179 -7.30 -12.32 -8.65
N LEU A 180 -7.49 -13.63 -8.72
CA LEU A 180 -7.61 -14.53 -7.57
C LEU A 180 -6.70 -15.72 -7.79
N LEU A 181 -5.83 -15.99 -6.82
CA LEU A 181 -4.93 -17.12 -6.82
C LEU A 181 -5.02 -17.82 -5.47
N VAL A 182 -5.16 -19.15 -5.47
CA VAL A 182 -5.22 -19.97 -4.25
C VAL A 182 -4.16 -21.05 -4.33
N LEU A 183 -3.31 -21.09 -3.31
CA LEU A 183 -2.37 -22.18 -3.07
C LEU A 183 -2.94 -23.11 -2.01
N HIS A 184 -2.77 -24.41 -2.21
CA HIS A 184 -2.93 -25.43 -1.18
C HIS A 184 -1.68 -26.29 -1.13
N LYS A 185 -1.05 -26.39 0.04
CA LYS A 185 0.22 -27.12 0.25
C LYS A 185 1.33 -26.68 -0.71
N GLY A 186 1.37 -25.40 -1.04
CA GLY A 186 2.35 -24.81 -1.93
C GLY A 186 2.02 -24.87 -3.43
N GLU A 187 1.02 -25.67 -3.82
CA GLU A 187 0.61 -25.83 -5.23
C GLU A 187 -0.53 -24.88 -5.61
N ILE A 188 -0.50 -24.35 -6.84
CA ILE A 188 -1.58 -23.50 -7.36
C ILE A 188 -2.78 -24.39 -7.69
N VAL A 189 -3.88 -24.20 -6.96
CA VAL A 189 -5.14 -24.94 -7.16
C VAL A 189 -6.24 -24.12 -7.81
N LEU A 190 -6.10 -22.80 -7.79
CA LEU A 190 -6.96 -21.86 -8.50
C LEU A 190 -6.13 -20.65 -8.95
N GLU A 191 -6.30 -20.26 -10.19
CA GLU A 191 -5.70 -19.03 -10.74
C GLU A 191 -6.64 -18.46 -11.80
N ARG A 192 -7.15 -17.25 -11.57
CA ARG A 192 -8.04 -16.54 -12.50
C ARG A 192 -7.69 -15.06 -12.56
N TYR A 193 -7.79 -14.51 -13.74
CA TYR A 193 -7.60 -13.09 -14.06
C TYR A 193 -8.84 -12.52 -14.73
N ALA A 194 -9.14 -11.26 -14.47
CA ALA A 194 -10.14 -10.51 -15.21
C ALA A 194 -9.62 -10.14 -16.60
N ASP A 195 -10.52 -9.79 -17.50
CA ASP A 195 -10.15 -9.33 -18.84
C ASP A 195 -9.18 -8.15 -18.79
N GLY A 196 -8.11 -8.22 -19.58
CA GLY A 196 -7.05 -7.22 -19.62
C GLY A 196 -6.00 -7.33 -18.49
N PHE A 197 -6.05 -8.43 -17.71
CA PHE A 197 -5.05 -8.78 -16.70
C PHE A 197 -4.56 -10.21 -16.92
N ASP A 198 -3.32 -10.46 -16.55
CA ASP A 198 -2.68 -11.77 -16.62
C ASP A 198 -1.66 -11.96 -15.48
N MET A 199 -0.96 -13.09 -15.51
CA MET A 199 0.03 -13.45 -14.50
C MET A 199 1.25 -12.52 -14.46
N THR A 200 1.47 -11.71 -15.49
CA THR A 200 2.59 -10.76 -15.57
C THR A 200 2.18 -9.34 -15.19
N THR A 201 0.86 -9.07 -15.13
CA THR A 201 0.35 -7.72 -14.88
C THR A 201 0.66 -7.24 -13.47
N ARG A 202 1.51 -6.24 -13.39
CA ARG A 202 1.83 -5.56 -12.13
C ARG A 202 0.75 -4.56 -11.78
N THR A 203 0.29 -4.57 -10.54
CA THR A 203 -0.54 -3.51 -9.98
C THR A 203 0.03 -3.05 -8.65
N ARG A 204 -0.32 -1.84 -8.22
CA ARG A 204 0.15 -1.30 -6.94
C ARG A 204 -0.39 -2.13 -5.77
N THR A 205 0.47 -2.45 -4.82
CA THR A 205 0.10 -3.26 -3.64
C THR A 205 -0.57 -2.44 -2.55
N TRP A 206 -0.44 -1.11 -2.61
CA TRP A 206 -0.83 -0.25 -1.50
C TRP A 206 -0.23 -0.76 -0.18
N SER A 207 -0.98 -0.73 0.89
CA SER A 207 -0.46 -1.07 2.23
C SER A 207 -0.02 -2.53 2.42
N THR A 208 -0.23 -3.44 1.46
CA THR A 208 0.43 -4.76 1.47
C THR A 208 1.96 -4.61 1.44
N ALA A 209 2.48 -3.50 0.92
CA ALA A 209 3.91 -3.15 0.98
C ALA A 209 4.46 -3.11 2.42
N LYS A 210 3.64 -2.76 3.42
CA LYS A 210 4.03 -2.72 4.83
C LYS A 210 4.47 -4.08 5.36
N SER A 211 3.77 -5.14 4.95
CA SER A 211 4.14 -6.52 5.32
C SER A 211 5.45 -6.95 4.65
N ILE A 212 5.72 -6.48 3.43
CA ILE A 212 7.01 -6.69 2.76
C ILE A 212 8.13 -5.96 3.51
N ALA A 213 7.90 -4.69 3.91
CA ALA A 213 8.85 -3.94 4.73
C ALA A 213 9.15 -4.65 6.04
N SER A 214 8.11 -5.12 6.74
CA SER A 214 8.26 -5.89 7.99
C SER A 214 9.13 -7.13 7.80
N THR A 215 8.99 -7.83 6.67
CA THR A 215 9.81 -9.01 6.36
C THR A 215 11.29 -8.64 6.18
N LEU A 216 11.59 -7.60 5.41
CA LEU A 216 12.96 -7.11 5.21
C LEU A 216 13.61 -6.64 6.52
N ILE A 217 12.84 -5.99 7.37
CA ILE A 217 13.27 -5.56 8.71
C ILE A 217 13.51 -6.79 9.59
N GLY A 218 12.64 -7.79 9.53
CA GLY A 218 12.81 -9.05 10.26
C GLY A 218 14.11 -9.75 9.94
N MET A 219 14.49 -9.81 8.65
CA MET A 219 15.78 -10.35 8.24
C MET A 219 16.96 -9.64 8.89
N LYS A 220 16.87 -8.32 9.10
CA LYS A 220 17.91 -7.54 9.80
C LYS A 220 17.90 -7.76 11.32
N VAL A 221 16.72 -7.99 11.90
CA VAL A 221 16.59 -8.36 13.31
C VAL A 221 17.13 -9.75 13.56
N ASP A 222 16.80 -10.71 12.71
CA ASP A 222 17.31 -12.09 12.78
C ASP A 222 18.84 -12.16 12.66
N ASN A 223 19.45 -11.24 11.92
CA ASN A 223 20.90 -11.09 11.77
C ASN A 223 21.54 -10.21 12.86
N GLU A 224 20.80 -9.78 13.88
CA GLU A 224 21.28 -8.90 14.96
C GLU A 224 21.77 -7.52 14.48
N GLU A 225 21.40 -7.11 13.25
CA GLU A 225 21.73 -5.79 12.70
C GLU A 225 20.74 -4.70 13.13
N LEU A 226 19.54 -5.10 13.57
CA LEU A 226 18.52 -4.27 14.20
C LEU A 226 18.03 -4.91 15.48
N ALA A 227 17.65 -4.09 16.45
CA ALA A 227 17.05 -4.56 17.69
C ALA A 227 15.60 -4.07 17.80
N LEU A 228 14.65 -5.03 17.93
CA LEU A 228 13.21 -4.74 17.94
C LEU A 228 12.80 -3.82 19.11
N ASP A 229 13.42 -3.99 20.26
CA ASP A 229 13.07 -3.27 21.50
C ASP A 229 14.07 -2.18 21.89
N ALA A 230 15.11 -1.94 21.08
CA ALA A 230 16.00 -0.82 21.30
C ALA A 230 15.38 0.49 20.78
N PRO A 231 15.66 1.63 21.45
CA PRO A 231 15.28 2.93 20.95
C PRO A 231 15.83 3.19 19.54
N LEU A 232 15.02 3.84 18.71
CA LEU A 232 15.45 4.31 17.40
C LEU A 232 16.39 5.50 17.56
N ALA A 233 17.66 5.34 17.16
CA ALA A 233 18.69 6.36 17.31
C ALA A 233 18.66 7.33 16.11
N PHE A 234 17.59 8.13 15.99
CA PHE A 234 17.45 9.09 14.91
C PHE A 234 17.76 10.51 15.35
N GLU A 235 18.15 11.33 14.38
CA GLU A 235 18.07 12.77 14.51
C GLU A 235 16.63 13.22 14.18
N TRP A 236 15.88 13.60 15.22
CA TRP A 236 14.52 14.09 15.05
C TRP A 236 14.50 15.53 14.54
N LEU A 237 13.44 15.91 13.82
CA LEU A 237 13.22 17.27 13.37
C LEU A 237 12.10 17.95 14.18
N PRO A 238 12.15 19.26 14.38
CA PRO A 238 13.31 20.13 14.17
C PRO A 238 14.46 19.75 15.12
N VAL A 239 15.69 19.97 14.67
CA VAL A 239 16.87 19.79 15.54
C VAL A 239 16.87 20.87 16.60
N ILE A 240 16.77 20.48 17.89
CA ILE A 240 16.85 21.40 19.02
C ILE A 240 18.29 21.35 19.52
N LYS A 241 19.03 22.43 19.29
CA LYS A 241 20.38 22.60 19.83
C LYS A 241 20.29 22.99 21.30
N ASP A 242 21.24 22.52 22.09
CA ASP A 242 21.41 22.88 23.51
C ASP A 242 20.16 22.57 24.38
N ARG A 243 19.42 21.52 24.06
CA ARG A 243 18.28 21.07 24.84
C ARG A 243 18.74 20.54 26.22
N PRO A 244 18.05 20.92 27.32
CA PRO A 244 18.45 20.49 28.67
C PRO A 244 18.06 19.02 28.99
N ALA A 245 17.21 18.38 28.18
CA ALA A 245 16.74 17.03 28.40
C ALA A 245 16.78 16.24 27.05
N PRO A 246 16.84 14.88 27.08
CA PRO A 246 16.70 14.09 25.89
C PRO A 246 15.35 14.35 25.21
N ASP A 247 15.30 14.18 23.90
CA ASP A 247 14.04 14.26 23.15
C ASP A 247 13.14 13.09 23.58
N PRO A 248 11.89 13.33 23.99
CA PRO A 248 11.00 12.23 24.40
C PRO A 248 10.74 11.21 23.27
N ARG A 249 10.96 11.59 22.00
CA ARG A 249 10.89 10.69 20.86
C ARG A 249 12.02 9.64 20.84
N ASP A 250 13.10 9.86 21.59
CA ASP A 250 14.19 8.90 21.73
C ASP A 250 13.74 7.59 22.45
N ALA A 251 12.56 7.57 23.07
CA ALA A 251 11.96 6.37 23.65
C ALA A 251 11.23 5.46 22.63
N ILE A 252 11.08 5.92 21.39
CA ILE A 252 10.40 5.13 20.36
C ILE A 252 11.31 3.99 19.92
N THR A 253 10.77 2.75 19.92
CA THR A 253 11.47 1.55 19.47
C THR A 253 10.96 1.12 18.08
N LEU A 254 11.71 0.21 17.44
CA LEU A 254 11.29 -0.42 16.19
C LEU A 254 9.96 -1.15 16.35
N ARG A 255 9.75 -1.84 17.49
CA ARG A 255 8.46 -2.49 17.83
C ARG A 255 7.31 -1.49 17.83
N HIS A 256 7.47 -0.31 18.43
CA HIS A 256 6.42 0.70 18.45
C HIS A 256 6.03 1.16 17.03
N ALA A 257 6.99 1.35 16.14
CA ALA A 257 6.75 1.71 14.76
C ALA A 257 6.03 0.58 13.98
N LEU A 258 6.51 -0.67 14.11
CA LEU A 258 5.89 -1.84 13.45
C LEU A 258 4.50 -2.17 14.00
N HIS A 259 4.21 -1.87 15.25
CA HIS A 259 2.90 -2.03 15.88
C HIS A 259 1.96 -0.84 15.68
N MET A 260 2.33 0.19 14.88
CA MET A 260 1.51 1.39 14.68
C MET A 260 1.18 2.10 16.00
N SER A 261 2.14 2.19 16.90
CA SER A 261 1.97 2.74 18.24
C SER A 261 3.16 3.63 18.67
N SER A 262 3.75 4.36 17.72
CA SER A 262 4.88 5.26 18.01
C SER A 262 4.54 6.38 18.99
N GLY A 263 3.28 6.76 19.12
CA GLY A 263 2.84 7.91 19.92
C GLY A 263 3.05 9.27 19.24
N LEU A 264 3.60 9.28 18.02
CA LEU A 264 3.76 10.49 17.23
C LEU A 264 2.41 10.99 16.69
N TYR A 265 2.33 12.28 16.38
CA TYR A 265 1.13 12.89 15.82
C TYR A 265 0.71 12.19 14.52
N PRO A 266 -0.52 11.62 14.44
CA PRO A 266 -0.95 10.79 13.32
C PRO A 266 -1.54 11.67 12.22
N VAL A 267 -0.73 12.14 11.30
CA VAL A 267 -1.18 13.05 10.23
C VAL A 267 -2.09 12.38 9.20
N ASP A 268 -1.94 11.07 8.98
CA ASP A 268 -2.74 10.33 8.00
C ASP A 268 -4.12 9.92 8.57
N SER A 269 -4.20 9.58 9.84
CA SER A 269 -5.42 9.08 10.50
C SER A 269 -6.55 10.10 10.60
N PHE A 270 -6.26 11.38 10.46
CA PHE A 270 -7.27 12.45 10.49
C PHE A 270 -7.79 12.86 9.10
N GLY A 271 -7.55 12.07 8.09
CA GLY A 271 -7.98 12.37 6.72
C GLY A 271 -7.24 13.53 6.07
N MET A 272 -6.12 13.94 6.65
CA MET A 272 -5.26 15.02 6.11
C MET A 272 -4.20 14.49 5.15
N GLU A 273 -4.17 13.20 4.89
CA GLU A 273 -3.23 12.50 4.01
C GLU A 273 -3.06 13.18 2.65
N TYR A 274 -4.16 13.69 2.10
CA TYR A 274 -4.17 14.38 0.80
C TYR A 274 -3.83 15.88 0.87
N ALA A 275 -3.38 16.38 1.99
CA ALA A 275 -2.99 17.79 2.14
C ALA A 275 -1.71 17.95 2.96
N THR A 276 -1.43 16.99 3.82
CA THR A 276 -0.27 16.88 4.71
C THR A 276 0.18 15.43 4.73
N GLY A 277 1.04 15.04 5.64
CA GLY A 277 1.40 13.66 5.86
C GLY A 277 2.08 12.97 4.67
N SER A 278 1.91 11.66 4.61
CA SER A 278 2.59 10.81 3.62
C SER A 278 2.14 11.06 2.17
N GLY A 279 0.96 11.65 1.97
CA GLY A 279 0.48 12.02 0.63
C GLY A 279 1.42 12.97 -0.10
N LEU A 280 2.10 13.87 0.60
CA LEU A 280 3.09 14.77 0.00
C LEU A 280 4.31 14.01 -0.54
N ALA A 281 4.77 12.98 0.17
CA ALA A 281 5.87 12.14 -0.30
C ALA A 281 5.42 11.22 -1.46
N TYR A 282 4.22 10.65 -1.38
CA TYR A 282 3.72 9.70 -2.40
C TYR A 282 3.40 10.35 -3.74
N TRP A 283 2.92 11.61 -3.70
CA TRP A 283 2.24 12.22 -4.84
C TRP A 283 2.78 13.60 -5.23
N ALA A 284 3.51 14.28 -4.34
CA ALA A 284 3.98 15.64 -4.58
C ALA A 284 5.51 15.79 -4.57
N GLY A 285 6.26 14.68 -4.44
CA GLY A 285 7.73 14.68 -4.51
C GLY A 285 8.44 15.21 -3.27
N ALA A 286 7.74 15.30 -2.12
CA ALA A 286 8.38 15.62 -0.84
C ALA A 286 9.22 14.44 -0.32
N SER A 287 10.17 14.71 0.58
CA SER A 287 10.94 13.69 1.27
C SER A 287 10.04 12.85 2.20
N SER A 288 10.09 11.53 2.05
CA SER A 288 9.41 10.60 2.96
C SER A 288 10.07 10.59 4.34
N VAL A 289 11.38 10.77 4.40
CA VAL A 289 12.18 10.75 5.63
C VAL A 289 11.96 12.02 6.46
N ASP A 290 11.99 13.21 5.85
CA ASP A 290 11.78 14.45 6.58
C ASP A 290 10.37 14.55 7.16
N GLY A 291 9.37 14.13 6.38
CA GLY A 291 7.98 14.12 6.83
C GLY A 291 7.75 13.20 8.04
N MET A 292 8.35 12.03 8.05
CA MET A 292 8.17 11.08 9.16
C MET A 292 8.92 11.48 10.43
N ARG A 293 10.08 12.16 10.32
CA ARG A 293 10.88 12.64 11.46
C ARG A 293 10.34 13.93 12.09
N ASN A 294 9.54 14.70 11.34
CA ASN A 294 9.00 16.00 11.77
C ASN A 294 7.60 15.86 12.36
N ARG A 295 7.45 14.98 13.34
CA ARG A 295 6.18 14.79 14.06
C ARG A 295 6.40 14.95 15.55
N GLY A 296 5.51 15.69 16.23
CA GLY A 296 5.54 15.81 17.68
C GLY A 296 5.05 14.53 18.37
N LEU A 297 5.63 14.20 19.51
CA LEU A 297 5.13 13.13 20.38
C LEU A 297 3.90 13.66 21.15
N ILE A 298 2.77 12.97 21.04
CA ILE A 298 1.51 13.34 21.69
C ILE A 298 1.00 12.28 22.67
N ARG A 299 1.60 11.09 22.65
CA ARG A 299 1.28 9.96 23.52
C ARG A 299 2.55 9.21 23.90
N GLU A 300 2.49 8.49 24.99
CA GLU A 300 3.57 7.56 25.35
C GLU A 300 3.67 6.44 24.29
N PRO A 301 4.88 6.14 23.77
CA PRO A 301 5.07 5.06 22.82
C PRO A 301 4.54 3.71 23.35
N GLY A 302 3.90 2.94 22.48
CA GLY A 302 3.31 1.64 22.81
C GLY A 302 1.92 1.68 23.45
N THR A 303 1.39 2.87 23.80
CA THR A 303 0.12 2.98 24.55
C THR A 303 -1.12 3.18 23.69
N PHE A 304 -0.97 3.61 22.47
CA PHE A 304 -2.09 3.93 21.58
C PHE A 304 -1.81 3.48 20.16
N TRP A 305 -2.72 2.69 19.60
CA TRP A 305 -2.66 2.23 18.22
C TRP A 305 -3.34 3.25 17.29
N ASP A 306 -2.63 3.62 16.24
CA ASP A 306 -3.16 4.47 15.17
C ASP A 306 -2.51 4.09 13.85
N TYR A 307 -3.33 3.70 12.86
CA TYR A 307 -2.80 3.24 11.57
C TYR A 307 -2.18 4.41 10.80
N GLU A 308 -0.85 4.41 10.69
CA GLU A 308 -0.08 5.54 10.19
C GLU A 308 1.00 5.10 9.19
N ASN A 309 1.00 5.70 7.99
CA ASN A 309 2.01 5.37 6.98
C ASN A 309 3.42 5.76 7.42
N TYR A 310 3.56 6.89 8.10
CA TYR A 310 4.85 7.36 8.58
C TYR A 310 5.44 6.50 9.70
N ASP A 311 4.66 5.70 10.42
CA ASP A 311 5.20 4.72 11.36
C ASP A 311 5.90 3.57 10.61
N THR A 312 5.34 3.12 9.49
CA THR A 312 6.05 2.17 8.63
C THR A 312 7.31 2.78 8.02
N LEU A 313 7.25 4.02 7.53
CA LEU A 313 8.42 4.70 6.94
C LEU A 313 9.51 4.94 7.99
N LEU A 314 9.14 5.15 9.26
CA LEU A 314 10.07 5.23 10.39
C LEU A 314 10.85 3.91 10.55
N ALA A 315 10.17 2.77 10.49
CA ALA A 315 10.81 1.46 10.52
C ALA A 315 11.68 1.20 9.28
N VAL A 316 11.24 1.65 8.09
CA VAL A 316 12.03 1.57 6.84
C VAL A 316 13.27 2.45 6.91
N PHE A 317 13.18 3.61 7.56
CA PHE A 317 14.36 4.44 7.78
C PHE A 317 15.36 3.80 8.74
N ALA A 318 14.88 3.11 9.80
CA ALA A 318 15.76 2.30 10.65
C ALA A 318 16.48 1.21 9.83
N LEU A 319 15.77 0.54 8.92
CA LEU A 319 16.37 -0.41 7.98
C LEU A 319 17.48 0.26 7.15
N LYS A 320 17.22 1.45 6.57
CA LYS A 320 18.23 2.19 5.78
C LYS A 320 19.51 2.45 6.56
N GLN A 321 19.39 2.76 7.85
CA GLN A 321 20.55 3.07 8.71
C GLN A 321 21.50 1.86 8.93
N THR A 322 21.10 0.63 8.57
CA THR A 322 21.99 -0.54 8.64
C THR A 322 22.95 -0.65 7.45
N PHE A 323 22.84 0.22 6.47
CA PHE A 323 23.65 0.18 5.25
C PHE A 323 24.71 1.30 5.23
N ALA A 324 25.91 0.95 4.79
CA ALA A 324 27.01 1.91 4.68
C ALA A 324 26.88 2.84 3.45
N ASN A 325 26.11 2.43 2.44
CA ASN A 325 25.90 3.21 1.21
C ASN A 325 24.51 2.95 0.60
N GLU A 326 24.10 3.87 -0.25
CA GLU A 326 22.79 3.88 -0.90
C GLU A 326 22.57 2.69 -1.85
N ALA A 327 23.61 2.29 -2.59
CA ALA A 327 23.48 1.20 -3.56
C ALA A 327 23.16 -0.15 -2.91
N ASP A 328 23.81 -0.47 -1.78
CA ASP A 328 23.52 -1.68 -1.01
C ASP A 328 22.10 -1.63 -0.41
N TYR A 329 21.67 -0.47 0.09
CA TYR A 329 20.30 -0.29 0.57
C TYR A 329 19.28 -0.53 -0.53
N GLN A 330 19.47 0.08 -1.70
CA GLN A 330 18.53 -0.04 -2.82
C GLN A 330 18.48 -1.47 -3.40
N LEU A 331 19.60 -2.18 -3.41
CA LEU A 331 19.65 -3.58 -3.88
C LEU A 331 19.12 -4.58 -2.84
N PHE A 332 19.07 -4.23 -1.57
CA PHE A 332 18.73 -5.17 -0.50
C PHE A 332 17.37 -5.85 -0.66
N PRO A 333 16.24 -5.15 -0.93
CA PRO A 333 14.95 -5.80 -1.11
C PRO A 333 14.96 -6.85 -2.23
N HIS A 334 15.70 -6.56 -3.29
CA HIS A 334 15.83 -7.47 -4.42
C HIS A 334 16.64 -8.71 -4.04
N LYS A 335 17.87 -8.53 -3.57
CA LYS A 335 18.80 -9.63 -3.27
C LYS A 335 18.37 -10.48 -2.06
N ALA A 336 17.85 -9.83 -1.02
CA ALA A 336 17.51 -10.52 0.21
C ALA A 336 16.16 -11.24 0.16
N LEU A 337 15.18 -10.69 -0.58
CA LEU A 337 13.82 -11.21 -0.57
C LEU A 337 13.30 -11.55 -1.97
N PHE A 338 13.21 -10.57 -2.89
CA PHE A 338 12.48 -10.78 -4.13
C PHE A 338 13.13 -11.85 -5.01
N ASP A 339 14.43 -11.79 -5.22
CA ASP A 339 15.15 -12.77 -6.05
C ASP A 339 15.20 -14.15 -5.40
N ARG A 340 15.31 -14.19 -4.05
CA ARG A 340 15.31 -15.44 -3.29
C ARG A 340 13.98 -16.18 -3.42
N LEU A 341 12.86 -15.46 -3.46
CA LEU A 341 11.53 -16.03 -3.62
C LEU A 341 11.13 -16.25 -5.09
N GLY A 342 11.91 -15.78 -6.05
CA GLY A 342 11.51 -15.76 -7.46
C GLY A 342 10.47 -14.68 -7.80
N MET A 343 10.36 -13.63 -6.99
CA MET A 343 9.44 -12.48 -7.19
C MET A 343 10.01 -11.49 -8.22
N THR A 344 10.29 -11.97 -9.42
CA THR A 344 11.01 -11.20 -10.46
C THR A 344 10.17 -10.09 -11.08
N ASN A 345 8.85 -10.12 -10.89
CA ASN A 345 7.94 -9.06 -11.33
C ASN A 345 7.72 -7.97 -10.28
N THR A 346 8.43 -8.01 -9.16
CA THR A 346 8.24 -7.07 -8.05
C THR A 346 9.23 -5.91 -8.14
N LEU A 347 8.70 -4.68 -8.07
CA LEU A 347 9.45 -3.44 -8.00
C LEU A 347 9.02 -2.66 -6.76
N ALA A 348 9.98 -2.11 -6.03
CA ALA A 348 9.74 -1.22 -4.89
C ALA A 348 10.13 0.20 -5.29
N SER A 349 9.17 1.13 -5.20
CA SER A 349 9.43 2.52 -5.58
C SER A 349 10.02 3.32 -4.42
N THR A 350 10.88 4.27 -4.77
CA THR A 350 11.49 5.24 -3.87
C THR A 350 10.89 6.62 -4.07
N ASP A 351 11.12 7.53 -3.12
CA ASP A 351 11.02 8.94 -3.40
C ASP A 351 12.22 9.42 -4.26
N ARG A 352 12.25 10.71 -4.61
CA ARG A 352 13.33 11.28 -5.45
C ARG A 352 14.71 11.30 -4.78
N PHE A 353 14.76 11.01 -3.48
CA PHE A 353 15.99 10.94 -2.70
C PHE A 353 16.51 9.49 -2.53
N GLY A 354 15.84 8.51 -3.12
CA GLY A 354 16.21 7.10 -3.04
C GLY A 354 15.65 6.35 -1.85
N ASP A 355 14.78 6.98 -1.03
CA ASP A 355 14.17 6.36 0.13
C ASP A 355 12.94 5.54 -0.26
N PHE A 356 12.93 4.24 0.09
CA PHE A 356 11.81 3.36 -0.24
C PHE A 356 10.50 3.79 0.42
N ILE A 357 9.43 3.86 -0.36
CA ILE A 357 8.08 4.15 0.12
C ILE A 357 7.33 2.84 0.37
N PHE A 358 7.89 1.96 1.21
CA PHE A 358 7.32 0.65 1.54
C PHE A 358 6.02 0.71 2.35
N SER A 359 5.56 1.86 2.74
CA SER A 359 4.22 1.97 3.31
C SER A 359 3.12 1.76 2.27
N SER A 360 3.44 1.89 0.94
CA SER A 360 2.41 1.87 -0.10
C SER A 360 2.88 1.59 -1.53
N GLN A 361 4.15 1.84 -1.89
CA GLN A 361 4.57 1.94 -3.30
C GLN A 361 5.40 0.72 -3.77
N VAL A 362 4.78 -0.46 -3.74
CA VAL A 362 5.32 -1.66 -4.39
C VAL A 362 4.38 -2.06 -5.52
N TYR A 363 4.95 -2.42 -6.68
CA TYR A 363 4.24 -2.91 -7.85
C TYR A 363 4.61 -4.37 -8.09
N THR A 364 3.62 -5.24 -8.16
CA THR A 364 3.84 -6.68 -8.29
C THR A 364 2.62 -7.39 -8.88
N ASN A 365 2.76 -8.65 -9.27
CA ASN A 365 1.68 -9.50 -9.76
C ASN A 365 1.13 -10.44 -8.66
N ALA A 366 0.12 -11.25 -9.01
CA ALA A 366 -0.51 -12.16 -8.05
C ALA A 366 0.41 -13.33 -7.67
N ARG A 367 1.19 -13.88 -8.62
CA ARG A 367 2.09 -15.00 -8.37
C ARG A 367 3.24 -14.64 -7.42
N ASP A 368 3.81 -13.45 -7.57
CA ASP A 368 4.85 -12.96 -6.66
C ASP A 368 4.30 -12.80 -5.23
N LEU A 369 3.09 -12.28 -5.08
CA LEU A 369 2.44 -12.22 -3.77
C LEU A 369 2.08 -13.61 -3.22
N ALA A 370 1.80 -14.59 -4.08
CA ALA A 370 1.58 -15.96 -3.64
C ALA A 370 2.88 -16.60 -3.10
N ARG A 371 4.03 -16.34 -3.74
CA ARG A 371 5.36 -16.72 -3.22
C ARG A 371 5.64 -16.09 -1.87
N PHE A 372 5.32 -14.80 -1.75
CA PHE A 372 5.43 -14.07 -0.47
C PHE A 372 4.57 -14.71 0.62
N GLY A 373 3.30 -15.02 0.32
CA GLY A 373 2.41 -15.72 1.26
C GLY A 373 2.90 -17.13 1.61
N LEU A 374 3.47 -17.85 0.63
CA LEU A 374 4.02 -19.19 0.82
C LEU A 374 5.21 -19.20 1.79
N LEU A 375 6.08 -18.19 1.76
CA LEU A 375 7.15 -18.03 2.75
C LEU A 375 6.59 -18.03 4.18
N PHE A 376 5.50 -17.31 4.41
CA PHE A 376 4.84 -17.22 5.71
C PHE A 376 4.09 -18.51 6.09
N LEU A 377 3.48 -19.18 5.11
CA LEU A 377 2.86 -20.49 5.33
C LEU A 377 3.88 -21.56 5.74
N GLN A 378 5.11 -21.45 5.25
CA GLN A 378 6.23 -22.35 5.54
C GLN A 378 7.07 -21.90 6.74
N ASP A 379 6.51 -21.10 7.65
CA ASP A 379 7.19 -20.59 8.85
C ASP A 379 8.57 -19.95 8.54
N GLY A 380 8.64 -19.22 7.42
CA GLY A 380 9.84 -18.49 7.01
C GLY A 380 10.91 -19.33 6.28
N GLN A 381 10.63 -20.60 6.02
CA GLN A 381 11.51 -21.46 5.24
C GLN A 381 11.27 -21.32 3.74
N TRP A 382 12.34 -21.34 2.95
CA TRP A 382 12.29 -21.33 1.51
C TRP A 382 13.41 -22.17 0.90
N GLN A 383 13.03 -23.17 0.09
CA GLN A 383 13.98 -24.08 -0.57
C GLN A 383 15.00 -24.72 0.41
N GLY A 384 14.54 -25.04 1.62
CA GLY A 384 15.38 -25.67 2.66
C GLY A 384 16.24 -24.69 3.47
N GLU A 385 16.12 -23.40 3.23
CA GLU A 385 16.81 -22.35 3.97
C GLU A 385 15.81 -21.52 4.81
N GLN A 386 16.21 -21.13 6.02
CA GLN A 386 15.43 -20.21 6.86
C GLN A 386 15.74 -18.78 6.43
N LEU A 387 14.81 -18.13 5.71
CA LEU A 387 14.96 -16.74 5.24
C LEU A 387 14.55 -15.72 6.30
N ILE A 388 13.59 -16.08 7.14
CA ILE A 388 13.10 -15.28 8.25
C ILE A 388 12.76 -16.21 9.40
N SER A 389 13.08 -15.82 10.63
CA SER A 389 12.89 -16.68 11.80
C SER A 389 11.44 -17.00 12.09
N ARG A 390 11.19 -18.10 12.78
CA ARG A 390 9.86 -18.43 13.31
C ARG A 390 9.44 -17.41 14.37
N GLU A 391 10.37 -16.91 15.15
CA GLU A 391 10.14 -15.86 16.14
C GLU A 391 9.60 -14.59 15.48
N TRP A 392 10.09 -14.24 14.28
CA TRP A 392 9.54 -13.11 13.53
C TRP A 392 8.15 -13.41 12.98
N ILE A 393 7.90 -14.62 12.48
CA ILE A 393 6.55 -15.05 12.06
C ILE A 393 5.57 -14.94 13.25
N ASP A 394 5.98 -15.38 14.45
CA ASP A 394 5.16 -15.25 15.66
C ASP A 394 4.94 -13.77 16.05
N PHE A 395 5.96 -12.93 15.92
CA PHE A 395 5.82 -11.49 16.16
C PHE A 395 4.76 -10.86 15.24
N VAL A 396 4.78 -11.14 13.95
CA VAL A 396 3.85 -10.49 13.01
C VAL A 396 2.40 -10.97 13.16
N ARG A 397 2.18 -12.19 13.66
CA ARG A 397 0.83 -12.76 13.90
C ARG A 397 0.35 -12.65 15.35
N THR A 398 1.14 -12.06 16.24
CA THR A 398 0.74 -11.78 17.61
C THR A 398 0.07 -10.41 17.70
N PRO A 399 -1.10 -10.27 18.35
CA PRO A 399 -1.77 -8.99 18.49
C PRO A 399 -0.87 -7.95 19.17
N ALA A 400 -0.70 -6.80 18.54
CA ALA A 400 -0.04 -5.65 19.15
C ALA A 400 -0.85 -5.17 20.35
N PRO A 401 -0.25 -4.99 21.54
CA PRO A 401 -1.01 -4.70 22.78
C PRO A 401 -1.95 -3.51 22.65
N ALA A 402 -1.49 -2.40 22.06
CA ALA A 402 -2.31 -1.20 21.88
C ALA A 402 -3.42 -1.37 20.84
N SER A 403 -3.24 -2.24 19.83
CA SER A 403 -4.26 -2.56 18.82
C SER A 403 -5.40 -3.37 19.45
N HIS A 404 -5.07 -4.40 20.21
CA HIS A 404 -6.04 -5.29 20.83
C HIS A 404 -7.00 -4.55 21.78
N VAL A 405 -6.48 -3.64 22.58
CA VAL A 405 -7.31 -2.82 23.50
C VAL A 405 -8.36 -1.99 22.76
N ARG A 406 -8.11 -1.65 21.49
CA ARG A 406 -9.04 -0.87 20.66
C ARG A 406 -9.96 -1.73 19.78
N GLY A 407 -9.91 -3.06 19.91
CA GLY A 407 -10.66 -3.99 19.05
C GLY A 407 -10.16 -4.05 17.61
N ASN A 408 -8.91 -3.59 17.37
CA ASN A 408 -8.24 -3.74 16.09
C ASN A 408 -7.29 -4.93 16.18
N ASP A 409 -7.46 -5.91 15.33
CA ASP A 409 -6.60 -7.08 15.32
C ASP A 409 -5.45 -6.85 14.34
N TYR A 410 -4.34 -6.33 14.89
CA TYR A 410 -3.14 -5.97 14.15
C TYR A 410 -1.89 -6.46 14.87
N GLY A 411 -0.96 -7.06 14.13
CA GLY A 411 0.33 -7.51 14.63
C GLY A 411 1.49 -6.66 14.10
N GLY A 412 2.59 -7.29 13.74
CA GLY A 412 3.76 -6.62 13.16
C GLY A 412 3.58 -6.31 11.67
N GLN A 413 2.76 -5.34 11.31
CA GLN A 413 2.38 -4.94 9.94
C GLN A 413 1.51 -5.98 9.19
N TRP A 414 0.80 -6.82 9.95
CA TRP A 414 -0.16 -7.80 9.46
C TRP A 414 -1.49 -7.65 10.20
N TRP A 415 -2.58 -7.97 9.52
CA TRP A 415 -3.93 -7.98 10.06
C TRP A 415 -4.30 -9.39 10.50
N LEU A 416 -4.89 -9.51 11.68
CA LEU A 416 -5.32 -10.76 12.27
C LEU A 416 -6.83 -10.91 12.13
N VAL A 417 -7.35 -12.13 12.37
CA VAL A 417 -8.79 -12.36 12.37
C VAL A 417 -9.40 -11.69 13.61
N PRO A 418 -10.35 -10.75 13.43
CA PRO A 418 -11.00 -10.10 14.54
C PRO A 418 -11.85 -11.09 15.34
N ASP A 419 -12.00 -10.85 16.65
CA ASP A 419 -12.68 -11.78 17.56
C ASP A 419 -14.09 -12.15 17.10
N GLU A 420 -14.84 -11.20 16.56
CA GLU A 420 -16.21 -11.44 16.06
C GLU A 420 -16.27 -12.36 14.83
N ARG A 421 -15.12 -12.55 14.13
CA ARG A 421 -15.03 -13.39 12.93
C ARG A 421 -14.46 -14.79 13.20
N LYS A 422 -13.89 -15.04 14.39
CA LYS A 422 -13.20 -16.31 14.71
C LYS A 422 -14.10 -17.56 14.67
N ASN A 423 -15.42 -17.37 14.74
CA ASN A 423 -16.39 -18.46 14.57
C ASN A 423 -16.80 -18.69 13.10
N GLU A 424 -16.39 -17.80 12.18
CA GLU A 424 -16.76 -17.86 10.76
C GLU A 424 -15.61 -18.32 9.88
N VAL A 425 -14.37 -18.05 10.30
CA VAL A 425 -13.15 -18.35 9.56
C VAL A 425 -12.08 -18.93 10.49
N PRO A 426 -11.06 -19.64 9.99
CA PRO A 426 -9.94 -20.13 10.80
C PRO A 426 -9.29 -19.00 11.58
N SER A 427 -9.22 -19.16 12.90
CA SER A 427 -8.75 -18.13 13.83
C SER A 427 -7.24 -17.88 13.76
N ASP A 428 -6.49 -18.80 13.19
CA ASP A 428 -5.05 -18.72 12.96
C ASP A 428 -4.69 -18.03 11.64
N ALA A 429 -5.69 -17.63 10.84
CA ALA A 429 -5.46 -16.90 9.62
C ALA A 429 -4.98 -15.47 9.90
N TYR A 430 -4.10 -14.97 9.04
CA TYR A 430 -3.65 -13.58 9.06
C TYR A 430 -3.44 -13.07 7.63
N SER A 431 -3.46 -11.77 7.45
CA SER A 431 -3.53 -11.19 6.11
C SER A 431 -2.76 -9.89 5.98
N THR A 432 -2.11 -9.69 4.83
CA THR A 432 -1.81 -8.33 4.39
C THR A 432 -3.09 -7.61 4.00
N ALA A 433 -3.09 -6.28 4.03
CA ALA A 433 -4.23 -5.53 3.50
C ALA A 433 -3.77 -4.21 2.86
N GLY A 434 -3.98 -4.11 1.56
CA GLY A 434 -3.77 -2.90 0.80
C GLY A 434 -5.07 -2.29 0.31
N ASN A 435 -5.08 -0.97 0.18
CA ASN A 435 -6.22 -0.24 -0.37
C ASN A 435 -6.66 -0.84 -1.70
N ARG A 436 -7.92 -0.67 -2.05
CA ARG A 436 -8.53 -1.22 -3.26
C ARG A 436 -8.48 -2.75 -3.35
N GLY A 437 -8.38 -3.46 -2.20
CA GLY A 437 -8.53 -4.91 -2.11
C GLY A 437 -7.31 -5.74 -2.50
N GLN A 438 -6.13 -5.32 -2.07
CA GLN A 438 -4.88 -6.06 -2.23
C GLN A 438 -4.69 -6.96 -1.00
N TYR A 439 -4.87 -8.27 -1.14
CA TYR A 439 -4.81 -9.19 -0.01
C TYR A 439 -3.90 -10.38 -0.29
N VAL A 440 -3.12 -10.77 0.71
CA VAL A 440 -2.48 -12.07 0.85
C VAL A 440 -2.95 -12.64 2.18
N ILE A 441 -3.74 -13.69 2.15
CA ILE A 441 -4.28 -14.35 3.34
C ILE A 441 -3.54 -15.67 3.52
N VAL A 442 -2.92 -15.86 4.67
CA VAL A 442 -2.22 -17.09 5.05
C VAL A 442 -3.06 -17.83 6.09
N VAL A 443 -3.30 -19.13 5.88
CA VAL A 443 -4.16 -19.96 6.73
C VAL A 443 -3.41 -21.25 7.09
N PRO A 444 -2.60 -21.24 8.16
CA PRO A 444 -1.77 -22.39 8.53
C PRO A 444 -2.56 -23.67 8.76
N SER A 445 -3.70 -23.62 9.47
CA SER A 445 -4.55 -24.78 9.76
C SER A 445 -5.17 -25.46 8.53
N HIS A 446 -5.08 -24.86 7.35
CA HIS A 446 -5.62 -25.39 6.11
C HIS A 446 -4.55 -25.50 4.99
N ASP A 447 -3.29 -25.26 5.29
CA ASP A 447 -2.21 -25.21 4.29
C ASP A 447 -2.52 -24.28 3.11
N LEU A 448 -3.16 -23.12 3.35
CA LEU A 448 -3.65 -22.24 2.30
C LEU A 448 -2.93 -20.88 2.25
N VAL A 449 -2.73 -20.41 1.03
CA VAL A 449 -2.48 -18.99 0.72
C VAL A 449 -3.52 -18.54 -0.29
N ILE A 450 -4.17 -17.41 -0.01
CA ILE A 450 -5.17 -16.81 -0.91
C ILE A 450 -4.68 -15.41 -1.28
N VAL A 451 -4.48 -15.16 -2.56
CA VAL A 451 -4.12 -13.84 -3.08
C VAL A 451 -5.27 -13.27 -3.87
N ARG A 452 -5.75 -12.10 -3.46
CA ARG A 452 -6.66 -11.30 -4.28
C ARG A 452 -5.99 -9.99 -4.66
N ARG A 453 -6.01 -9.67 -5.95
CA ARG A 453 -5.72 -8.32 -6.42
C ARG A 453 -7.04 -7.66 -6.80
N GLY A 454 -7.24 -6.46 -6.31
CA GLY A 454 -8.45 -5.70 -6.56
C GLY A 454 -8.16 -4.30 -7.12
N LEU A 455 -9.17 -3.72 -7.74
CA LEU A 455 -9.24 -2.30 -8.10
C LEU A 455 -10.54 -1.70 -7.56
N ASP A 456 -10.86 -2.06 -6.31
CA ASP A 456 -12.05 -1.58 -5.64
C ASP A 456 -12.07 -0.04 -5.57
N TYR A 457 -13.27 0.54 -5.63
CA TYR A 457 -13.47 1.98 -5.55
C TYR A 457 -14.77 2.28 -4.78
N GLY A 458 -15.05 3.56 -4.53
CA GLY A 458 -16.25 3.96 -3.82
C GLY A 458 -16.23 3.60 -2.32
N ARG A 459 -17.39 3.30 -1.75
CA ARG A 459 -17.56 3.08 -0.31
C ARG A 459 -17.79 1.64 0.10
N GLN A 460 -18.15 0.77 -0.83
CA GLN A 460 -18.41 -0.65 -0.57
C GLN A 460 -17.13 -1.46 -0.76
N GLY A 461 -16.24 -1.42 0.24
CA GLY A 461 -15.01 -2.19 0.22
C GLY A 461 -15.27 -3.70 0.16
N PHE A 462 -14.37 -4.44 -0.49
CA PHE A 462 -14.36 -5.90 -0.49
C PHE A 462 -13.82 -6.42 0.86
N ASN A 463 -14.50 -7.38 1.47
CA ASN A 463 -14.07 -7.94 2.75
C ASN A 463 -13.25 -9.23 2.54
N ARG A 464 -11.99 -9.21 3.00
CA ARG A 464 -11.06 -10.35 2.89
C ARG A 464 -11.48 -11.57 3.70
N TRP A 465 -12.12 -11.35 4.85
CA TRP A 465 -12.57 -12.44 5.70
C TRP A 465 -13.81 -13.14 5.13
N ASP A 466 -14.65 -12.43 4.38
CA ASP A 466 -15.72 -13.06 3.61
C ASP A 466 -15.15 -13.92 2.48
N LEU A 467 -14.09 -13.45 1.79
CA LEU A 467 -13.38 -14.27 0.80
C LEU A 467 -12.81 -15.53 1.43
N LEU A 468 -12.14 -15.39 2.57
CA LEU A 468 -11.62 -16.54 3.33
C LEU A 468 -12.73 -17.53 3.66
N ARG A 469 -13.87 -17.07 4.21
CA ARG A 469 -15.02 -17.92 4.51
C ARG A 469 -15.51 -18.71 3.28
N GLU A 470 -15.57 -18.07 2.12
CA GLU A 470 -16.02 -18.76 0.89
C GLU A 470 -14.99 -19.79 0.42
N VAL A 471 -13.69 -19.44 0.44
CA VAL A 471 -12.63 -20.32 -0.05
C VAL A 471 -12.46 -21.56 0.85
N VAL A 472 -12.44 -21.41 2.18
CA VAL A 472 -12.19 -22.54 3.10
C VAL A 472 -13.26 -23.64 3.02
N LYS A 473 -14.46 -23.33 2.51
CA LYS A 473 -15.49 -24.37 2.26
C LYS A 473 -15.02 -25.45 1.30
N ALA A 474 -14.03 -25.17 0.47
CA ALA A 474 -13.50 -26.12 -0.50
C ALA A 474 -12.44 -27.05 0.11
N PHE A 475 -11.89 -26.75 1.28
CA PHE A 475 -10.71 -27.43 1.81
C PHE A 475 -10.98 -28.12 3.16
N PRO A 476 -10.43 -29.33 3.39
CA PRO A 476 -10.45 -29.94 4.71
C PRO A 476 -9.48 -29.18 5.63
N SER A 477 -9.80 -29.11 6.92
CA SER A 477 -8.85 -28.64 7.93
C SER A 477 -7.66 -29.60 8.05
N ALA A 478 -6.45 -29.08 8.21
CA ALA A 478 -5.23 -29.87 8.43
C ALA A 478 -5.30 -30.73 9.70
N ALA A 479 -6.10 -30.32 10.71
CA ALA A 479 -6.31 -31.04 11.96
C ALA A 479 -7.17 -32.33 11.83
N SER A 480 -7.60 -32.69 10.62
CA SER A 480 -8.48 -33.85 10.36
C SER A 480 -7.70 -35.10 9.90
N ASN A 481 -6.40 -35.15 10.11
CA ASN A 481 -5.54 -36.32 9.80
C ASN A 481 -5.18 -37.13 11.03
#